data_cfa04c930ca44007e4075e9baf166e77
#
_entry.id   cfa04c930ca44007e4075e9baf166e77
#
_cell.length_a   1.000
_cell.length_b   1.000
_cell.length_c   1.000
_cell.angle_alpha   90.00
_cell.angle_beta   90.00
_cell.angle_gamma   90.00
#
_symmetry.space_group_name_H-M   'P 1'
#
loop_
_entity.id
_entity.type
_entity.pdbx_description
1 polymer ?
#
loop_
_entity_poly.entity_id
_entity_poly.type
_entity_poly.pdbx_seq_one_letter_code
_entity_poly.pdbx_strand_id
1 'polypeptide(L)'
;MKKTSCFILLSFIFFCCTEDAAYKKKIQEAELFHSSVQNLSDIIVYDIFSPVVASRVYVYPTVAAYSVMQKAYPEKYASLSGQLKEFTDIPELAEGVNPQLAAIHAFLVVGKQLIFSENRIDEYRESLYEELDDLGMPSREFDASIA
;
A
#
# COMPACT_ATOMS: atom_id res chain seq x y z
N MET A 1 27.30 19.26 -49.03
CA MET A 1 26.59 19.77 -47.86
C MET A 1 25.29 18.99 -47.54
N LYS A 2 25.27 17.65 -47.57
CA LYS A 2 24.08 16.82 -47.29
C LYS A 2 24.30 15.69 -46.21
N LYS A 3 25.45 15.65 -45.56
CA LYS A 3 25.80 14.60 -44.58
C LYS A 3 25.74 15.03 -43.12
N THR A 4 25.61 16.32 -42.83
CA THR A 4 25.55 16.87 -41.46
C THR A 4 24.14 16.92 -40.86
N SER A 5 23.11 16.87 -41.69
CA SER A 5 21.69 16.93 -41.22
C SER A 5 21.18 15.62 -40.62
N CYS A 6 21.79 14.47 -40.93
CA CYS A 6 21.38 13.17 -40.42
C CYS A 6 21.87 12.88 -38.98
N PHE A 7 22.96 13.56 -38.56
CA PHE A 7 23.56 13.36 -37.26
C PHE A 7 22.81 14.09 -36.12
N ILE A 8 22.09 15.15 -36.43
CA ILE A 8 21.30 15.94 -35.45
C ILE A 8 20.00 15.23 -35.10
N LEU A 9 19.44 14.45 -36.03
CA LEU A 9 18.18 13.72 -35.78
C LEU A 9 18.37 12.48 -34.87
N LEU A 10 19.58 11.95 -34.79
CA LEU A 10 19.89 10.76 -33.98
C LEU A 10 20.14 11.11 -32.50
N SER A 11 20.38 12.38 -32.16
CA SER A 11 20.70 12.85 -30.83
C SER A 11 19.45 13.00 -29.91
N PHE A 12 18.23 12.94 -30.48
CA PHE A 12 16.98 13.15 -29.75
C PHE A 12 16.37 11.87 -29.17
N ILE A 13 16.94 10.68 -29.43
CA ILE A 13 16.33 9.40 -29.06
C ILE A 13 16.78 8.91 -27.66
N PHE A 14 17.76 9.57 -27.03
CA PHE A 14 18.31 9.12 -25.72
C PHE A 14 17.76 9.84 -24.48
N PHE A 15 16.69 10.65 -24.60
CA PHE A 15 16.04 11.26 -23.45
C PHE A 15 14.77 10.52 -23.01
N CYS A 16 14.80 9.19 -23.04
CA CYS A 16 13.84 8.40 -22.30
C CYS A 16 14.51 7.95 -20.98
N CYS A 17 14.82 8.91 -20.10
CA CYS A 17 14.99 8.62 -18.72
C CYS A 17 13.59 8.25 -18.20
N THR A 18 13.31 6.97 -17.98
CA THR A 18 12.22 6.56 -17.13
C THR A 18 12.57 7.03 -15.72
N GLU A 19 12.18 8.23 -15.34
CA GLU A 19 12.04 8.57 -13.94
C GLU A 19 11.14 7.47 -13.36
N ASP A 20 11.62 6.74 -12.36
CA ASP A 20 10.75 5.87 -11.59
C ASP A 20 9.57 6.74 -11.14
N ALA A 21 8.37 6.35 -11.54
CA ALA A 21 7.19 7.17 -11.33
C ALA A 21 7.11 7.54 -9.84
N ALA A 22 6.84 8.80 -9.54
CA ALA A 22 6.93 9.36 -8.18
C ALA A 22 6.11 8.55 -7.15
N TYR A 23 4.97 7.98 -7.57
CA TYR A 23 4.16 7.11 -6.72
C TYR A 23 4.92 5.84 -6.27
N LYS A 24 5.80 5.25 -7.12
CA LYS A 24 6.57 4.05 -6.75
C LYS A 24 7.50 4.33 -5.59
N LYS A 25 8.19 5.48 -5.64
CA LYS A 25 9.05 5.91 -4.55
C LYS A 25 8.23 6.09 -3.28
N LYS A 26 7.10 6.80 -3.36
CA LYS A 26 6.22 7.04 -2.22
C LYS A 26 5.72 5.74 -1.58
N ILE A 27 5.24 4.78 -2.38
CA ILE A 27 4.71 3.50 -1.87
C ILE A 27 5.80 2.64 -1.22
N GLN A 28 7.04 2.73 -1.69
CA GLN A 28 8.16 1.98 -1.12
C GLN A 28 8.73 2.59 0.17
N GLU A 29 8.40 3.83 0.48
CA GLU A 29 8.83 4.47 1.72
C GLU A 29 8.15 3.82 2.93
N ALA A 30 8.95 3.37 3.90
CA ALA A 30 8.43 2.82 5.16
C ALA A 30 7.53 3.82 5.90
N GLU A 31 7.74 5.11 5.67
CA GLU A 31 6.96 6.21 6.24
C GLU A 31 5.48 6.13 5.90
N LEU A 32 5.12 5.64 4.71
CA LEU A 32 3.71 5.53 4.32
C LEU A 32 2.96 4.52 5.20
N PHE A 33 3.57 3.36 5.48
CA PHE A 33 2.98 2.40 6.40
C PHE A 33 3.00 2.91 7.85
N HIS A 34 4.07 3.58 8.28
CA HIS A 34 4.16 4.20 9.61
C HIS A 34 3.08 5.25 9.81
N SER A 35 2.82 6.10 8.82
CA SER A 35 1.75 7.11 8.86
C SER A 35 0.37 6.46 8.98
N SER A 36 0.14 5.33 8.29
CA SER A 36 -1.11 4.56 8.41
C SER A 36 -1.30 3.99 9.82
N VAL A 37 -0.23 3.45 10.42
CA VAL A 37 -0.24 2.95 11.81
C VAL A 37 -0.44 4.11 12.80
N GLN A 38 0.21 5.26 12.58
CA GLN A 38 0.03 6.43 13.42
C GLN A 38 -1.41 6.95 13.37
N ASN A 39 -2.00 7.05 12.18
CA ASN A 39 -3.39 7.44 12.01
C ASN A 39 -4.34 6.52 12.81
N LEU A 40 -4.17 5.20 12.68
CA LEU A 40 -4.96 4.25 13.48
C LEU A 40 -4.74 4.44 14.99
N SER A 41 -3.49 4.71 15.41
CA SER A 41 -3.16 4.96 16.81
C SER A 41 -3.87 6.21 17.36
N ASP A 42 -3.92 7.28 16.59
CA ASP A 42 -4.60 8.52 16.97
C ASP A 42 -6.11 8.29 17.11
N ILE A 43 -6.70 7.44 16.25
CA ILE A 43 -8.11 7.06 16.36
C ILE A 43 -8.37 6.19 17.58
N ILE A 44 -7.50 5.23 17.90
CA ILE A 44 -7.58 4.40 19.10
C ILE A 44 -7.60 5.27 20.36
N VAL A 45 -6.76 6.31 20.40
CA VAL A 45 -6.71 7.28 21.51
C VAL A 45 -7.98 8.12 21.54
N TYR A 46 -8.43 8.61 20.39
CA TYR A 46 -9.66 9.40 20.25
C TYR A 46 -10.91 8.63 20.71
N ASP A 47 -11.01 7.36 20.32
CA ASP A 47 -12.12 6.46 20.66
C ASP A 47 -12.02 5.92 22.10
N ILE A 48 -10.97 6.29 22.85
CA ILE A 48 -10.73 5.93 24.27
C ILE A 48 -10.75 4.42 24.49
N PHE A 49 -10.11 3.66 23.59
CA PHE A 49 -10.00 2.21 23.76
C PHE A 49 -9.15 1.82 24.98
N SER A 50 -9.62 0.82 25.74
CA SER A 50 -8.78 0.21 26.79
C SER A 50 -7.56 -0.48 26.17
N PRO A 51 -6.43 -0.59 26.91
CA PRO A 51 -5.21 -1.23 26.38
C PRO A 51 -5.41 -2.64 25.86
N VAL A 52 -6.31 -3.41 26.47
CA VAL A 52 -6.62 -4.78 26.01
C VAL A 52 -7.34 -4.81 24.68
N VAL A 53 -8.25 -3.86 24.43
CA VAL A 53 -8.94 -3.74 23.14
C VAL A 53 -7.98 -3.16 22.10
N ALA A 54 -7.26 -2.09 22.45
CA ALA A 54 -6.28 -1.46 21.57
C ALA A 54 -5.27 -2.46 21.02
N SER A 55 -4.78 -3.40 21.83
CA SER A 55 -3.84 -4.42 21.36
C SER A 55 -4.38 -5.26 20.19
N ARG A 56 -5.67 -5.57 20.19
CA ARG A 56 -6.31 -6.29 19.08
C ARG A 56 -6.47 -5.41 17.84
N VAL A 57 -6.81 -4.14 18.05
CA VAL A 57 -6.94 -3.16 16.97
C VAL A 57 -5.60 -2.94 16.24
N TYR A 58 -4.46 -3.09 16.96
CA TYR A 58 -3.15 -3.08 16.31
C TYR A 58 -2.82 -4.40 15.58
N VAL A 59 -3.11 -5.54 16.22
CA VAL A 59 -2.68 -6.84 15.71
C VAL A 59 -3.43 -7.25 14.44
N TYR A 60 -4.75 -7.16 14.41
CA TYR A 60 -5.53 -7.68 13.28
C TYR A 60 -5.24 -6.96 11.95
N PRO A 61 -5.19 -5.62 11.89
CA PRO A 61 -4.78 -4.92 10.67
C PRO A 61 -3.35 -5.26 10.23
N THR A 62 -2.44 -5.41 11.21
CA THR A 62 -1.06 -5.79 10.92
C THR A 62 -0.96 -7.21 10.35
N VAL A 63 -1.75 -8.16 10.86
CA VAL A 63 -1.84 -9.52 10.29
C VAL A 63 -2.38 -9.46 8.86
N ALA A 64 -3.40 -8.66 8.59
CA ALA A 64 -3.93 -8.50 7.23
C ALA A 64 -2.87 -7.97 6.25
N ALA A 65 -2.18 -6.89 6.62
CA ALA A 65 -1.09 -6.33 5.80
C ALA A 65 0.05 -7.35 5.60
N TYR A 66 0.46 -8.04 6.67
CA TYR A 66 1.50 -9.06 6.60
C TYR A 66 1.11 -10.20 5.65
N SER A 67 -0.16 -10.64 5.68
CA SER A 67 -0.64 -11.71 4.81
C SER A 67 -0.55 -11.37 3.34
N VAL A 68 -0.85 -10.12 2.97
CA VAL A 68 -0.66 -9.62 1.60
C VAL A 68 0.82 -9.64 1.21
N MET A 69 1.71 -9.14 2.07
CA MET A 69 3.15 -9.13 1.81
C MET A 69 3.72 -10.55 1.74
N GLN A 70 3.22 -11.48 2.56
CA GLN A 70 3.61 -12.88 2.51
C GLN A 70 3.23 -13.54 1.19
N LYS A 71 2.03 -13.27 0.67
CA LYS A 71 1.60 -13.77 -0.65
C LYS A 71 2.44 -13.20 -1.79
N ALA A 72 2.79 -11.92 -1.72
CA ALA A 72 3.62 -11.29 -2.74
C ALA A 72 5.09 -11.78 -2.72
N TYR A 73 5.61 -12.12 -1.55
CA TYR A 73 7.03 -12.45 -1.33
C TYR A 73 7.18 -13.68 -0.44
N PRO A 74 6.70 -14.87 -0.87
CA PRO A 74 6.70 -16.08 -0.04
C PRO A 74 8.10 -16.58 0.32
N GLU A 75 9.12 -16.18 -0.43
CA GLU A 75 10.52 -16.48 -0.15
C GLU A 75 11.11 -15.62 0.99
N LYS A 76 10.47 -14.50 1.35
CA LYS A 76 10.92 -13.57 2.40
C LYS A 76 10.12 -13.68 3.69
N TYR A 77 8.85 -14.02 3.57
CA TYR A 77 7.89 -14.00 4.68
C TYR A 77 7.28 -15.39 4.89
N ALA A 78 7.31 -15.88 6.12
CA ALA A 78 6.69 -17.16 6.47
C ALA A 78 5.16 -17.04 6.53
N SER A 79 4.44 -18.07 6.05
CA SER A 79 2.98 -18.10 6.20
C SER A 79 2.57 -18.15 7.67
N LEU A 80 1.50 -17.43 8.03
CA LEU A 80 0.86 -17.50 9.33
C LEU A 80 -0.12 -18.69 9.45
N SER A 81 -0.42 -19.35 8.33
CA SER A 81 -1.26 -20.56 8.31
C SER A 81 -0.64 -21.65 9.15
N GLY A 82 -1.42 -22.25 10.06
CA GLY A 82 -0.96 -23.23 11.02
C GLY A 82 -0.18 -22.67 12.22
N GLN A 83 0.20 -21.39 12.21
CA GLN A 83 0.82 -20.70 13.36
C GLN A 83 -0.23 -19.99 14.23
N LEU A 84 -1.24 -19.43 13.61
CA LEU A 84 -2.37 -18.80 14.28
C LEU A 84 -3.58 -19.75 14.26
N LYS A 85 -4.24 -19.88 15.43
CA LYS A 85 -5.42 -20.72 15.55
C LYS A 85 -6.56 -20.19 14.67
N GLU A 86 -7.20 -21.08 13.91
CA GLU A 86 -8.35 -20.76 13.05
C GLU A 86 -8.03 -19.71 11.95
N PHE A 87 -6.74 -19.47 11.69
CA PHE A 87 -6.34 -18.56 10.61
C PHE A 87 -6.35 -19.31 9.27
N THR A 88 -7.15 -18.81 8.35
CA THR A 88 -7.16 -19.27 6.95
C THR A 88 -6.35 -18.30 6.11
N ASP A 89 -5.48 -18.83 5.29
CA ASP A 89 -4.66 -18.03 4.39
C ASP A 89 -5.53 -17.25 3.38
N ILE A 90 -5.03 -16.09 2.94
CA ILE A 90 -5.72 -15.26 1.96
C ILE A 90 -5.57 -15.88 0.55
N PRO A 91 -6.48 -15.55 -0.39
CA PRO A 91 -6.34 -15.93 -1.80
C PRO A 91 -5.03 -15.41 -2.41
N GLU A 92 -4.67 -15.96 -3.57
CA GLU A 92 -3.57 -15.43 -4.37
C GLU A 92 -3.89 -14.01 -4.86
N LEU A 93 -2.85 -13.16 -4.94
CA LEU A 93 -3.01 -11.80 -5.43
C LEU A 93 -3.34 -11.78 -6.92
N ALA A 94 -4.20 -10.87 -7.33
CA ALA A 94 -4.53 -10.67 -8.73
C ALA A 94 -3.31 -10.13 -9.52
N GLU A 95 -3.34 -10.31 -10.83
CA GLU A 95 -2.32 -9.75 -11.72
C GLU A 95 -2.37 -8.21 -11.73
N GLY A 96 -1.21 -7.58 -11.63
CA GLY A 96 -1.07 -6.13 -11.66
C GLY A 96 -1.25 -5.43 -10.30
N VAL A 97 -1.42 -6.20 -9.22
CA VAL A 97 -1.46 -5.67 -7.85
C VAL A 97 -0.12 -5.08 -7.45
N ASN A 98 -0.13 -3.88 -6.86
CA ASN A 98 1.00 -3.34 -6.12
C ASN A 98 0.94 -3.88 -4.68
N PRO A 99 1.87 -4.76 -4.26
CA PRO A 99 1.76 -5.45 -2.97
C PRO A 99 1.82 -4.52 -1.77
N GLN A 100 2.60 -3.43 -1.86
CA GLN A 100 2.75 -2.47 -0.78
C GLN A 100 1.46 -1.68 -0.58
N LEU A 101 0.84 -1.19 -1.66
CA LEU A 101 -0.44 -0.52 -1.59
C LEU A 101 -1.54 -1.46 -1.10
N ALA A 102 -1.59 -2.68 -1.62
CA ALA A 102 -2.56 -3.69 -1.20
C ALA A 102 -2.43 -4.03 0.29
N ALA A 103 -1.20 -4.10 0.83
CA ALA A 103 -0.96 -4.31 2.25
C ALA A 103 -1.46 -3.13 3.11
N ILE A 104 -1.20 -1.88 2.67
CA ILE A 104 -1.70 -0.68 3.36
C ILE A 104 -3.23 -0.64 3.29
N HIS A 105 -3.81 -0.93 2.13
CA HIS A 105 -5.27 -1.01 1.97
C HIS A 105 -5.89 -2.03 2.91
N ALA A 106 -5.35 -3.25 2.95
CA ALA A 106 -5.82 -4.31 3.85
C ALA A 106 -5.72 -3.89 5.33
N PHE A 107 -4.61 -3.22 5.72
CA PHE A 107 -4.44 -2.65 7.05
C PHE A 107 -5.57 -1.67 7.39
N LEU A 108 -5.85 -0.72 6.51
CA LEU A 108 -6.84 0.32 6.73
C LEU A 108 -8.28 -0.24 6.73
N VAL A 109 -8.59 -1.17 5.83
CA VAL A 109 -9.92 -1.82 5.77
C VAL A 109 -10.21 -2.62 7.02
N VAL A 110 -9.26 -3.45 7.49
CA VAL A 110 -9.43 -4.22 8.72
C VAL A 110 -9.44 -3.31 9.94
N GLY A 111 -8.58 -2.29 9.97
CA GLY A 111 -8.55 -1.29 11.03
C GLY A 111 -9.89 -0.58 11.20
N LYS A 112 -10.50 -0.17 10.08
CA LYS A 112 -11.82 0.48 10.06
C LYS A 112 -12.90 -0.35 10.76
N GLN A 113 -12.91 -1.67 10.57
CA GLN A 113 -13.91 -2.57 11.16
C GLN A 113 -13.77 -2.72 12.69
N LEU A 114 -12.72 -2.21 13.29
CA LEU A 114 -12.37 -2.41 14.70
C LEU A 114 -12.47 -1.14 15.55
N ILE A 115 -12.84 -0.01 14.94
CA ILE A 115 -12.91 1.30 15.59
C ILE A 115 -14.33 1.87 15.54
N PHE A 116 -14.60 2.93 16.29
CA PHE A 116 -15.90 3.61 16.29
C PHE A 116 -15.92 4.78 15.28
N SER A 117 -14.82 5.51 15.18
CA SER A 117 -14.71 6.71 14.33
C SER A 117 -14.27 6.36 12.90
N GLU A 118 -15.06 5.50 12.21
CA GLU A 118 -14.74 4.97 10.87
C GLU A 118 -14.46 6.07 9.84
N ASN A 119 -15.16 7.20 9.92
CA ASN A 119 -14.97 8.32 9.01
C ASN A 119 -13.53 8.85 9.00
N ARG A 120 -12.81 8.76 10.13
CA ARG A 120 -11.41 9.22 10.22
C ARG A 120 -10.46 8.38 9.40
N ILE A 121 -10.68 7.05 9.35
CA ILE A 121 -9.90 6.18 8.44
C ILE A 121 -10.30 6.44 6.99
N ASP A 122 -11.59 6.65 6.71
CA ASP A 122 -12.03 6.96 5.34
C ASP A 122 -11.38 8.27 4.84
N GLU A 123 -11.39 9.33 5.62
CA GLU A 123 -10.73 10.61 5.30
C GLU A 123 -9.22 10.43 5.03
N TYR A 124 -8.53 9.65 5.87
CA TYR A 124 -7.11 9.36 5.67
C TYR A 124 -6.88 8.56 4.39
N ARG A 125 -7.70 7.54 4.15
CA ARG A 125 -7.61 6.66 2.98
C ARG A 125 -7.86 7.43 1.68
N GLU A 126 -8.88 8.29 1.65
CA GLU A 126 -9.18 9.15 0.51
C GLU A 126 -8.01 10.09 0.22
N SER A 127 -7.47 10.77 1.22
CA SER A 127 -6.30 11.65 1.07
C SER A 127 -5.07 10.89 0.53
N LEU A 128 -4.83 9.66 1.00
CA LEU A 128 -3.76 8.82 0.49
C LEU A 128 -3.96 8.46 -0.99
N TYR A 129 -5.19 8.12 -1.37
CA TYR A 129 -5.50 7.73 -2.74
C TYR A 129 -5.39 8.91 -3.72
N GLU A 130 -5.85 10.09 -3.31
CA GLU A 130 -5.66 11.33 -4.05
C GLU A 130 -4.17 11.65 -4.23
N GLU A 131 -3.36 11.51 -3.19
CA GLU A 131 -1.90 11.71 -3.29
C GLU A 131 -1.26 10.74 -4.30
N LEU A 132 -1.66 9.47 -4.32
CA LEU A 132 -1.12 8.49 -5.26
C LEU A 132 -1.55 8.75 -6.71
N ASP A 133 -2.78 9.23 -6.93
CA ASP A 133 -3.26 9.65 -8.24
C ASP A 133 -2.49 10.88 -8.75
N ASP A 134 -2.31 11.89 -7.90
CA ASP A 134 -1.52 13.10 -8.19
C ASP A 134 -0.06 12.77 -8.53
N LEU A 135 0.51 11.72 -7.91
CA LEU A 135 1.85 11.21 -8.20
C LEU A 135 1.90 10.32 -9.46
N GLY A 136 0.78 10.17 -10.16
CA GLY A 136 0.69 9.48 -11.46
C GLY A 136 0.60 7.96 -11.36
N MET A 137 -0.03 7.42 -10.31
CA MET A 137 -0.28 5.99 -10.23
C MET A 137 -1.28 5.55 -11.31
N PRO A 138 -0.97 4.50 -12.11
CA PRO A 138 -1.90 4.02 -13.14
C PRO A 138 -3.19 3.47 -12.50
N SER A 139 -4.36 3.91 -12.98
CA SER A 139 -5.67 3.49 -12.45
C SER A 139 -5.83 1.96 -12.44
N ARG A 140 -5.30 1.25 -13.45
CA ARG A 140 -5.36 -0.22 -13.49
C ARG A 140 -4.61 -0.87 -12.32
N GLU A 141 -3.40 -0.37 -12.01
CA GLU A 141 -2.58 -0.87 -10.90
C GLU A 141 -3.23 -0.51 -9.56
N PHE A 142 -3.77 0.72 -9.45
CA PHE A 142 -4.51 1.17 -8.29
C PHE A 142 -5.72 0.29 -8.02
N ASP A 143 -6.63 0.15 -9.00
CA ASP A 143 -7.86 -0.63 -8.87
C ASP A 143 -7.59 -2.09 -8.51
N ALA A 144 -6.58 -2.70 -9.14
CA ALA A 144 -6.16 -4.06 -8.81
C ALA A 144 -5.64 -4.20 -7.37
N SER A 145 -5.07 -3.12 -6.80
CA SER A 145 -4.46 -3.14 -5.46
C SER A 145 -5.46 -2.91 -4.33
N ILE A 146 -6.63 -2.35 -4.63
CA ILE A 146 -7.69 -2.05 -3.63
C ILE A 146 -8.94 -2.93 -3.77
N ALA A 147 -8.98 -3.82 -4.76
CA ALA A 147 -10.06 -4.79 -4.97
C ALA A 147 -9.98 -5.94 -3.98
#